data_8f024bb7bcc953c3d50faa05fec0d09a
#
_entry.id   8f024bb7bcc953c3d50faa05fec0d09a
#
_cell.length_a   1.000
_cell.length_b   1.000
_cell.length_c   1.000
_cell.angle_alpha   90.00
_cell.angle_beta   90.00
_cell.angle_gamma   90.00
#
_symmetry.space_group_name_H-M   'P 1'
#
loop_
_entity.id
_entity.type
_entity.pdbx_description
1 polymer ?
#
loop_
_entity_poly.entity_id
_entity_poly.type
_entity_poly.pdbx_seq_one_letter_code
_entity_poly.pdbx_strand_id
1 'polypeptide(L)'
;MTELQMFLMENPVDNITVKVRLGGRLKDFEFELKPMNNNDMSKYQKLCVKNPGSAKKKEFDVQKFNELVVINNVITPNFKDPEWMKSAGVLTPEALLNKVLLAGEIAELSEKVSEISGFGDNSEDLEDEVKN
;
A
#
# COMPACT_ATOMS: atom_id res chain seq x y z
N MET A 1 -3.71 -1.70 -33.45
CA MET A 1 -4.01 -1.31 -32.04
C MET A 1 -4.28 0.17 -31.94
N THR A 2 -5.17 0.56 -31.04
CA THR A 2 -5.43 1.97 -30.78
C THR A 2 -4.25 2.61 -30.03
N GLU A 3 -4.22 3.95 -30.03
CA GLU A 3 -3.21 4.67 -29.24
C GLU A 3 -3.30 4.30 -27.75
N LEU A 4 -4.52 4.13 -27.24
CA LEU A 4 -4.72 3.73 -25.85
C LEU A 4 -4.14 2.34 -25.57
N GLN A 5 -4.38 1.39 -26.47
CA GLN A 5 -3.84 0.04 -26.32
C GLN A 5 -2.30 0.06 -26.28
N MET A 6 -1.68 0.84 -27.16
CA MET A 6 -0.23 0.98 -27.19
C MET A 6 0.31 1.60 -25.92
N PHE A 7 -0.35 2.66 -25.42
CA PHE A 7 0.04 3.31 -24.19
C PHE A 7 0.01 2.31 -23.01
N LEU A 8 -1.09 1.57 -22.88
CA LEU A 8 -1.26 0.62 -21.78
C LEU A 8 -0.21 -0.50 -21.83
N MET A 9 0.17 -0.96 -23.01
CA MET A 9 1.19 -1.98 -23.15
C MET A 9 2.59 -1.47 -22.87
N GLU A 10 2.87 -0.22 -23.24
CA GLU A 10 4.17 0.39 -22.99
C GLU A 10 4.36 0.86 -21.57
N ASN A 11 3.26 1.03 -20.82
CA ASN A 11 3.28 1.53 -19.45
C ASN A 11 2.61 0.56 -18.50
N PRO A 12 3.16 -0.64 -18.30
CA PRO A 12 2.57 -1.61 -17.38
C PRO A 12 2.58 -1.08 -15.94
N VAL A 13 1.53 -1.40 -15.21
CA VAL A 13 1.36 -0.88 -13.83
C VAL A 13 2.46 -1.34 -12.89
N ASP A 14 3.10 -2.46 -13.16
CA ASP A 14 4.19 -2.98 -12.32
C ASP A 14 5.44 -2.10 -12.31
N ASN A 15 5.58 -1.23 -13.31
CA ASN A 15 6.72 -0.32 -13.41
C ASN A 15 6.49 1.04 -12.76
N ILE A 16 5.28 1.28 -12.24
CA ILE A 16 4.96 2.57 -11.60
C ILE A 16 5.55 2.58 -10.20
N THR A 17 6.35 3.60 -9.90
CA THR A 17 6.82 3.87 -8.54
C THR A 17 6.64 5.34 -8.25
N VAL A 18 6.33 5.67 -6.99
CA VAL A 18 6.09 7.06 -6.57
C VAL A 18 6.84 7.29 -5.26
N LYS A 19 7.52 8.42 -5.17
CA LYS A 19 8.19 8.85 -3.95
C LYS A 19 7.25 9.76 -3.17
N VAL A 20 7.10 9.49 -1.89
CA VAL A 20 6.24 10.28 -1.00
C VAL A 20 6.95 10.59 0.30
N ARG A 21 6.49 11.63 0.98
CA ARG A 21 6.93 11.96 2.33
C ARG A 21 5.72 11.98 3.24
N LEU A 22 5.90 11.48 4.45
CA LEU A 22 4.88 11.57 5.49
C LEU A 22 5.05 12.87 6.26
N GLY A 23 4.05 13.23 7.06
CA GLY A 23 4.19 14.31 8.01
C GLY A 23 4.89 13.86 9.29
N GLY A 24 4.95 14.75 10.26
CA GLY A 24 5.46 14.43 11.60
C GLY A 24 6.95 14.12 11.62
N ARG A 25 7.32 13.13 12.42
CA ARG A 25 8.73 12.80 12.67
C ARG A 25 9.49 12.28 11.45
N LEU A 26 8.76 11.82 10.42
CA LEU A 26 9.37 11.24 9.22
C LEU A 26 9.36 12.20 8.03
N LYS A 27 9.05 13.46 8.24
CA LYS A 27 8.87 14.46 7.18
C LYS A 27 10.10 14.66 6.28
N ASP A 28 11.29 14.37 6.79
CA ASP A 28 12.54 14.59 6.06
C ASP A 28 12.98 13.36 5.26
N PHE A 29 12.23 12.29 5.32
CA PHE A 29 12.57 11.02 4.66
C PHE A 29 11.60 10.70 3.54
N GLU A 30 12.14 10.21 2.43
CA GLU A 30 11.32 9.75 1.31
C GLU A 30 11.04 8.26 1.42
N PHE A 31 9.79 7.92 1.13
CA PHE A 31 9.39 6.51 0.93
C PHE A 31 9.16 6.31 -0.55
N GLU A 32 9.56 5.15 -1.07
CA GLU A 32 9.23 4.78 -2.44
C GLU A 32 8.13 3.72 -2.39
N LEU A 33 7.04 4.00 -3.08
CA LEU A 33 5.83 3.18 -3.09
C LEU A 33 5.55 2.66 -4.49
N LYS A 34 4.88 1.51 -4.57
CA LYS A 34 4.28 1.03 -5.81
C LYS A 34 2.79 0.84 -5.62
N PRO A 35 1.98 1.12 -6.66
CA PRO A 35 0.54 0.93 -6.55
C PRO A 35 0.16 -0.55 -6.49
N MET A 36 -1.03 -0.80 -5.99
CA MET A 36 -1.65 -2.13 -6.03
C MET A 36 -2.33 -2.30 -7.38
N ASN A 37 -2.14 -3.45 -8.02
CA ASN A 37 -2.98 -3.85 -9.13
C ASN A 37 -4.22 -4.58 -8.58
N ASN A 38 -5.14 -4.94 -9.47
CA ASN A 38 -6.38 -5.58 -9.05
C ASN A 38 -6.16 -6.95 -8.37
N ASN A 39 -5.16 -7.69 -8.83
CA ASN A 39 -4.83 -8.99 -8.23
C ASN A 39 -4.29 -8.83 -6.81
N ASP A 40 -3.43 -7.84 -6.60
CA ASP A 40 -2.89 -7.53 -5.26
C ASP A 40 -4.02 -7.17 -4.30
N MET A 41 -4.90 -6.27 -4.73
CA MET A 41 -6.04 -5.84 -3.92
C MET A 41 -6.92 -7.02 -3.52
N SER A 42 -7.27 -7.88 -4.47
CA SER A 42 -8.07 -9.07 -4.20
C SER A 42 -7.41 -10.01 -3.21
N LYS A 43 -6.09 -10.21 -3.37
CA LYS A 43 -5.31 -11.07 -2.48
C LYS A 43 -5.33 -10.54 -1.04
N TYR A 44 -5.07 -9.24 -0.87
CA TYR A 44 -5.05 -8.63 0.45
C TYR A 44 -6.44 -8.70 1.10
N GLN A 45 -7.49 -8.42 0.35
CA GLN A 45 -8.85 -8.48 0.85
C GLN A 45 -9.21 -9.88 1.36
N LYS A 46 -8.87 -10.91 0.60
CA LYS A 46 -9.13 -12.30 0.99
C LYS A 46 -8.41 -12.68 2.28
N LEU A 47 -7.17 -12.21 2.44
CA LEU A 47 -6.38 -12.50 3.64
C LEU A 47 -6.88 -11.77 4.89
N CYS A 48 -7.66 -10.72 4.71
CA CYS A 48 -8.12 -9.87 5.80
C CYS A 48 -9.58 -10.14 6.23
N VAL A 49 -10.24 -11.11 5.62
CA VAL A 49 -11.59 -11.51 6.05
C VAL A 49 -11.47 -12.35 7.32
N LYS A 50 -12.14 -11.93 8.38
CA LYS A 50 -12.26 -12.69 9.61
C LYS A 50 -13.40 -13.69 9.48
N ASN A 51 -13.26 -14.84 10.14
CA ASN A 51 -14.27 -15.90 10.15
C ASN A 51 -14.68 -16.39 8.76
N PRO A 52 -13.73 -16.71 7.86
CA PRO A 52 -14.07 -17.24 6.55
C PRO A 52 -14.78 -18.58 6.72
N GLY A 53 -15.87 -18.78 6.00
CA GLY A 53 -16.63 -20.04 6.07
C GLY A 53 -17.63 -20.11 7.21
N SER A 54 -17.73 -19.08 8.07
CA SER A 54 -18.74 -19.02 9.12
C SER A 54 -20.07 -18.53 8.57
N ALA A 55 -21.17 -19.04 9.12
CA ALA A 55 -22.50 -18.52 8.83
C ALA A 55 -22.75 -17.14 9.41
N LYS A 56 -21.89 -16.69 10.34
CA LYS A 56 -21.95 -15.37 10.93
C LYS A 56 -21.44 -14.32 9.94
N LYS A 57 -21.83 -13.06 10.16
CA LYS A 57 -21.37 -11.93 9.35
C LYS A 57 -19.85 -11.92 9.26
N LYS A 58 -19.33 -11.84 8.04
CA LYS A 58 -17.90 -11.72 7.80
C LYS A 58 -17.43 -10.34 8.24
N GLU A 59 -16.34 -10.30 8.99
CA GLU A 59 -15.72 -9.06 9.41
C GLU A 59 -14.44 -8.86 8.62
N PHE A 60 -14.12 -7.60 8.34
CA PHE A 60 -12.91 -7.23 7.62
C PHE A 60 -11.89 -6.63 8.61
N ASP A 61 -10.68 -7.19 8.60
CA ASP A 61 -9.60 -6.72 9.46
C ASP A 61 -8.82 -5.59 8.77
N VAL A 62 -9.23 -4.37 9.04
CA VAL A 62 -8.62 -3.16 8.44
C VAL A 62 -7.16 -3.00 8.85
N GLN A 63 -6.83 -3.28 10.09
CA GLN A 63 -5.45 -3.17 10.58
C GLN A 63 -4.54 -4.13 9.81
N LYS A 64 -4.95 -5.36 9.65
CA LYS A 64 -4.20 -6.35 8.89
C LYS A 64 -4.07 -5.95 7.42
N PHE A 65 -5.13 -5.42 6.84
CA PHE A 65 -5.10 -4.91 5.47
C PHE A 65 -4.05 -3.80 5.31
N ASN A 66 -4.04 -2.82 6.21
CA ASN A 66 -3.06 -1.74 6.17
C ASN A 66 -1.64 -2.27 6.29
N GLU A 67 -1.41 -3.23 7.18
CA GLU A 67 -0.09 -3.86 7.34
C GLU A 67 0.35 -4.57 6.06
N LEU A 68 -0.54 -5.35 5.44
CA LEU A 68 -0.22 -6.05 4.19
C LEU A 68 0.11 -5.09 3.06
N VAL A 69 -0.66 -4.02 2.93
CA VAL A 69 -0.43 -2.99 1.92
C VAL A 69 0.96 -2.36 2.11
N VAL A 70 1.29 -1.96 3.31
CA VAL A 70 2.58 -1.31 3.59
C VAL A 70 3.73 -2.28 3.36
N ILE A 71 3.64 -3.49 3.86
CA ILE A 71 4.71 -4.49 3.72
C ILE A 71 5.00 -4.80 2.25
N ASN A 72 3.97 -4.91 1.43
CA ASN A 72 4.11 -5.37 0.04
C ASN A 72 4.25 -4.23 -0.98
N ASN A 73 3.78 -3.03 -0.65
CA ASN A 73 3.74 -1.92 -1.60
C ASN A 73 4.68 -0.76 -1.26
N VAL A 74 5.36 -0.79 -0.12
CA VAL A 74 6.46 0.13 0.17
C VAL A 74 7.75 -0.56 -0.27
N ILE A 75 8.41 0.02 -1.27
CA ILE A 75 9.66 -0.52 -1.82
C ILE A 75 10.83 -0.10 -0.95
N THR A 76 10.87 1.17 -0.58
CA THR A 76 11.93 1.73 0.26
C THR A 76 11.27 2.48 1.43
N PRO A 77 11.54 2.10 2.67
CA PRO A 77 12.40 0.98 3.10
C PRO A 77 11.71 -0.37 2.88
N ASN A 78 12.50 -1.42 2.71
CA ASN A 78 11.97 -2.77 2.49
C ASN A 78 11.70 -3.46 3.82
N PHE A 79 10.43 -3.55 4.22
CA PHE A 79 10.04 -4.19 5.48
C PHE A 79 10.19 -5.71 5.48
N LYS A 80 10.56 -6.29 4.33
CA LYS A 80 10.85 -7.73 4.22
C LYS A 80 12.34 -8.02 4.29
N ASP A 81 13.17 -7.02 4.55
CA ASP A 81 14.62 -7.17 4.60
C ASP A 81 15.04 -8.03 5.80
N PRO A 82 15.63 -9.22 5.55
CA PRO A 82 16.03 -10.12 6.62
C PRO A 82 17.08 -9.53 7.57
N GLU A 83 18.00 -8.71 7.06
CA GLU A 83 19.01 -8.08 7.88
C GLU A 83 18.41 -7.07 8.84
N TRP A 84 17.45 -6.29 8.35
CA TRP A 84 16.75 -5.34 9.19
C TRP A 84 15.95 -6.04 10.28
N MET A 85 15.21 -7.10 9.91
CA MET A 85 14.48 -7.90 10.89
C MET A 85 15.39 -8.47 11.96
N LYS A 86 16.54 -9.00 11.57
CA LYS A 86 17.52 -9.56 12.50
C LYS A 86 18.05 -8.48 13.44
N SER A 87 18.41 -7.32 12.91
CA SER A 87 18.89 -6.20 13.72
C SER A 87 17.85 -5.70 14.72
N ALA A 88 16.58 -5.74 14.31
CA ALA A 88 15.47 -5.32 15.16
C ALA A 88 15.03 -6.39 16.16
N GLY A 89 15.54 -7.62 16.03
CA GLY A 89 15.17 -8.72 16.93
C GLY A 89 13.78 -9.26 16.69
N VAL A 90 13.29 -9.21 15.45
CA VAL A 90 11.96 -9.70 15.10
C VAL A 90 12.05 -10.78 14.03
N LEU A 91 11.00 -11.59 13.92
CA LEU A 91 10.98 -12.75 13.01
C LEU A 91 10.09 -12.55 11.78
N THR A 92 9.22 -11.53 11.77
CA THR A 92 8.27 -11.33 10.68
C THR A 92 8.25 -9.87 10.25
N PRO A 93 7.87 -9.59 8.97
CA PRO A 93 7.69 -8.22 8.51
C PRO A 93 6.64 -7.45 9.33
N GLU A 94 5.56 -8.11 9.75
CA GLU A 94 4.52 -7.50 10.58
C GLU A 94 5.08 -7.03 11.92
N ALA A 95 5.90 -7.87 12.55
CA ALA A 95 6.54 -7.52 13.82
C ALA A 95 7.51 -6.35 13.64
N LEU A 96 8.26 -6.32 12.53
CA LEU A 96 9.15 -5.22 12.20
C LEU A 96 8.36 -3.92 12.04
N LEU A 97 7.30 -3.97 11.24
CA LEU A 97 6.46 -2.81 10.96
C LEU A 97 5.92 -2.20 12.26
N ASN A 98 5.38 -3.04 13.13
CA ASN A 98 4.79 -2.61 14.38
C ASN A 98 5.83 -2.12 15.40
N LYS A 99 7.07 -2.51 15.24
CA LYS A 99 8.16 -2.05 16.10
C LYS A 99 8.69 -0.68 15.70
N VAL A 100 8.74 -0.39 14.39
CA VAL A 100 9.45 0.79 13.89
C VAL A 100 8.54 1.94 13.48
N LEU A 101 7.25 1.69 13.26
CA LEU A 101 6.29 2.72 12.85
C LEU A 101 5.17 2.90 13.87
N LEU A 102 4.70 4.14 13.97
CA LEU A 102 3.50 4.45 14.73
C LEU A 102 2.26 4.00 13.95
N ALA A 103 1.16 3.76 14.65
CA ALA A 103 -0.09 3.33 14.04
C ALA A 103 -0.57 4.30 12.96
N GLY A 104 -0.48 5.60 13.21
CA GLY A 104 -0.87 6.61 12.23
C GLY A 104 0.03 6.64 11.00
N GLU A 105 1.31 6.30 11.18
CA GLU A 105 2.26 6.22 10.07
C GLU A 105 1.93 5.05 9.14
N ILE A 106 1.57 3.92 9.71
CA ILE A 106 1.14 2.75 8.94
C ILE A 106 -0.13 3.08 8.16
N ALA A 107 -1.10 3.71 8.82
CA ALA A 107 -2.36 4.10 8.18
C ALA A 107 -2.13 5.11 7.06
N GLU A 108 -1.26 6.10 7.27
CA GLU A 108 -0.95 7.11 6.26
C GLU A 108 -0.24 6.50 5.05
N LEU A 109 0.71 5.59 5.25
CA LEU A 109 1.36 4.89 4.14
C LEU A 109 0.36 4.06 3.34
N SER A 110 -0.53 3.33 4.02
CA SER A 110 -1.57 2.55 3.35
C SER A 110 -2.50 3.44 2.53
N GLU A 111 -2.88 4.59 3.08
CA GLU A 111 -3.71 5.57 2.37
C GLU A 111 -3.01 6.09 1.12
N LYS A 112 -1.73 6.43 1.22
CA LYS A 112 -0.96 6.91 0.07
C LYS A 112 -0.82 5.84 -1.01
N VAL A 113 -0.63 4.59 -0.64
CA VAL A 113 -0.62 3.49 -1.61
C VAL A 113 -1.99 3.40 -2.31
N SER A 114 -3.08 3.54 -1.57
CA SER A 114 -4.42 3.53 -2.15
C SER A 114 -4.62 4.69 -3.13
N GLU A 115 -4.17 5.88 -2.78
CA GLU A 115 -4.25 7.05 -3.65
C GLU A 115 -3.52 6.83 -4.97
N ILE A 116 -2.28 6.35 -4.93
CA ILE A 116 -1.50 6.12 -6.15
C ILE A 116 -2.02 4.91 -6.94
N SER A 117 -2.84 4.09 -6.32
CA SER A 117 -3.51 2.96 -6.98
C SER A 117 -4.82 3.39 -7.66
N GLY A 118 -5.17 4.66 -7.59
CA GLY A 118 -6.33 5.22 -8.26
C GLY A 118 -7.57 5.37 -7.37
N PHE A 119 -7.43 5.22 -6.06
CA PHE A 119 -8.55 5.33 -5.12
C PHE A 119 -8.50 6.64 -4.32
N GLY A 120 -9.58 6.93 -3.67
CA GLY A 120 -9.63 7.97 -2.65
C GLY A 120 -9.66 9.38 -3.22
N ASP A 121 -8.92 10.26 -2.58
CA ASP A 121 -8.95 11.70 -2.84
C ASP A 121 -8.50 12.08 -4.25
N ASN A 122 -7.78 11.19 -4.94
CA ASN A 122 -7.37 11.41 -6.32
C ASN A 122 -8.56 11.61 -7.27
N SER A 123 -9.72 11.02 -6.94
CA SER A 123 -10.91 11.18 -7.78
C SER A 123 -11.42 12.60 -7.76
N GLU A 124 -11.34 13.32 -6.63
CA GLU A 124 -11.71 14.73 -6.54
C GLU A 124 -10.72 15.60 -7.31
N ASP A 125 -9.45 15.37 -7.17
CA ASP A 125 -8.41 16.11 -7.89
C ASP A 125 -8.54 15.91 -9.39
N LEU A 126 -8.83 14.69 -9.83
CA LEU A 126 -9.06 14.40 -11.24
C LEU A 126 -10.31 15.09 -11.78
N GLU A 127 -11.39 15.14 -10.99
CA GLU A 127 -12.60 15.87 -11.37
C GLU A 127 -12.33 17.36 -11.52
N ASP A 128 -11.58 17.93 -10.60
CA ASP A 128 -11.22 19.35 -10.66
C ASP A 128 -10.36 19.67 -11.88
N GLU A 129 -9.42 18.80 -12.22
CA GLU A 129 -8.60 18.95 -13.43
C GLU A 129 -9.45 18.89 -14.70
N VAL A 130 -10.42 17.98 -14.73
CA VAL A 130 -11.31 17.81 -15.87
C VAL A 130 -12.25 19.01 -16.02
N LYS A 131 -12.69 19.61 -14.91
CA LYS A 131 -13.58 20.79 -14.94
C LYS A 131 -12.88 22.06 -15.37
N ASN A 132 -11.60 22.12 -15.19
CA ASN A 132 -10.78 23.28 -15.57
C ASN A 132 -10.25 23.13 -17.00
#